data_48318298d9220d9c820e973508134f1e
#
_entry.id   48318298d9220d9c820e973508134f1e
#
_cell.length_a   1.000
_cell.length_b   1.000
_cell.length_c   1.000
_cell.angle_alpha   90.00
_cell.angle_beta   90.00
_cell.angle_gamma   90.00
#
_symmetry.space_group_name_H-M   'P 1'
#
loop_
_entity.id
_entity.type
_entity.pdbx_description
1 polymer ?
#
loop_
_entity_poly.entity_id
_entity_poly.type
_entity_poly.pdbx_seq_one_letter_code
_entity_poly.pdbx_strand_id
1 'polypeptide(L)'
;RNDLYAGYKDGAGMEEAILLQIPVMEDALTAAGFTVWPMVTHEADDALGAAAAVADADERVEQVLIVTPDKDLGQCVRGDRVVQFDRRKREILDEEGIIAKFGVGPRSIPDYLGLVGDSADGFPGLPGWGAKSASAVLAVYGHLEDIPPAAGQWEVPGLRGAAKLSATLQSQLELAVLFRRIATLDRILGGRLTVNIISSD
;
A
#
# COMPACT_ATOMS: atom_id res chain seq x y z
N ARG A 1 -8.86 -0.92 -10.84
CA ARG A 1 -9.48 -1.16 -9.51
C ARG A 1 -10.98 -0.87 -9.51
N ASN A 2 -11.44 0.20 -10.15
CA ASN A 2 -12.87 0.54 -10.25
C ASN A 2 -13.70 -0.56 -10.92
N ASP A 3 -13.16 -1.25 -11.93
CA ASP A 3 -13.82 -2.40 -12.57
C ASP A 3 -13.93 -3.62 -11.65
N LEU A 4 -13.10 -3.71 -10.63
CA LEU A 4 -13.09 -4.81 -9.68
C LEU A 4 -14.05 -4.60 -8.51
N TYR A 5 -14.20 -3.35 -8.07
CA TYR A 5 -15.04 -2.99 -6.93
C TYR A 5 -15.64 -1.59 -7.11
N ALA A 6 -16.96 -1.53 -7.23
CA ALA A 6 -17.69 -0.29 -7.52
C ALA A 6 -17.57 0.79 -6.44
N GLY A 7 -17.21 0.42 -5.20
CA GLY A 7 -16.99 1.37 -4.11
C GLY A 7 -15.58 1.97 -4.06
N TYR A 8 -14.68 1.53 -4.95
CA TYR A 8 -13.31 2.03 -4.96
C TYR A 8 -13.22 3.43 -5.56
N LYS A 9 -12.72 4.39 -4.79
CA LYS A 9 -12.41 5.79 -5.23
C LYS A 9 -13.40 6.28 -6.30
N ASP A 10 -14.69 6.40 -5.93
CA ASP A 10 -15.75 6.78 -6.86
C ASP A 10 -15.60 8.21 -7.42
N GLY A 11 -14.58 8.95 -6.97
CA GLY A 11 -14.30 10.32 -7.39
C GLY A 11 -15.30 11.35 -6.88
N ALA A 12 -16.31 10.90 -6.14
CA ALA A 12 -17.31 11.79 -5.55
C ALA A 12 -16.63 12.70 -4.52
N GLY A 13 -16.49 13.97 -4.86
CA GLY A 13 -15.97 14.99 -3.94
C GLY A 13 -14.69 15.73 -4.37
N MET A 14 -14.08 15.36 -5.49
CA MET A 14 -12.98 16.19 -6.02
C MET A 14 -13.56 17.39 -6.77
N GLU A 15 -13.25 18.61 -6.29
CA GLU A 15 -13.69 19.83 -6.93
C GLU A 15 -13.10 19.96 -8.34
N GLU A 16 -13.92 20.30 -9.32
CA GLU A 16 -13.51 20.51 -10.73
C GLU A 16 -12.33 21.49 -10.83
N ALA A 17 -12.33 22.52 -9.98
CA ALA A 17 -11.25 23.49 -9.90
C ALA A 17 -9.88 22.87 -9.57
N ILE A 18 -9.85 21.76 -8.79
CA ILE A 18 -8.62 21.04 -8.48
C ILE A 18 -8.19 20.22 -9.71
N LEU A 19 -9.12 19.53 -10.36
CA LEU A 19 -8.84 18.73 -11.56
C LEU A 19 -8.22 19.57 -12.66
N LEU A 20 -8.73 20.79 -12.89
CA LEU A 20 -8.23 21.72 -13.91
C LEU A 20 -6.79 22.23 -13.63
N GLN A 21 -6.34 22.17 -12.37
CA GLN A 21 -4.99 22.59 -12.00
C GLN A 21 -3.93 21.49 -12.21
N ILE A 22 -4.32 20.21 -12.29
CA ILE A 22 -3.38 19.10 -12.40
C ILE A 22 -2.49 19.24 -13.64
N PRO A 23 -3.00 19.45 -14.87
CA PRO A 23 -2.15 19.60 -16.05
C PRO A 23 -1.21 20.82 -15.96
N VAL A 24 -1.69 21.91 -15.39
CA VAL A 24 -0.87 23.14 -15.21
C VAL A 24 0.29 22.88 -14.24
N MET A 25 0.03 22.12 -13.18
CA MET A 25 1.06 21.73 -12.21
C MET A 25 2.09 20.79 -12.86
N GLU A 26 1.64 19.80 -13.63
CA GLU A 26 2.50 18.86 -14.37
C GLU A 26 3.43 19.59 -15.33
N ASP A 27 2.90 20.54 -16.11
CA ASP A 27 3.66 21.38 -17.03
C ASP A 27 4.69 22.24 -16.29
N ALA A 28 4.28 22.88 -15.19
CA ALA A 28 5.17 23.71 -14.37
C ALA A 28 6.33 22.92 -13.76
N LEU A 29 6.05 21.72 -13.23
CA LEU A 29 7.07 20.84 -12.68
C LEU A 29 8.02 20.33 -13.75
N THR A 30 7.50 19.98 -14.92
CA THR A 30 8.31 19.56 -16.07
C THR A 30 9.22 20.71 -16.52
N ALA A 31 8.70 21.94 -16.63
CA ALA A 31 9.49 23.12 -16.97
C ALA A 31 10.55 23.46 -15.92
N ALA A 32 10.32 23.12 -14.66
CA ALA A 32 11.28 23.26 -13.58
C ALA A 32 12.34 22.12 -13.52
N GLY A 33 12.29 21.16 -14.45
CA GLY A 33 13.28 20.08 -14.55
C GLY A 33 12.96 18.84 -13.72
N PHE A 34 11.79 18.75 -13.11
CA PHE A 34 11.36 17.54 -12.42
C PHE A 34 10.89 16.46 -13.40
N THR A 35 11.16 15.21 -13.09
CA THR A 35 10.56 14.08 -13.81
C THR A 35 9.10 13.95 -13.38
N VAL A 36 8.19 14.11 -14.33
CA VAL A 36 6.75 14.01 -14.11
C VAL A 36 6.21 12.81 -14.86
N TRP A 37 5.38 12.01 -14.20
CA TRP A 37 4.69 10.87 -14.80
C TRP A 37 3.17 11.10 -14.78
N PRO A 38 2.59 11.72 -15.80
CA PRO A 38 1.15 11.87 -15.92
C PRO A 38 0.49 10.48 -16.02
N MET A 39 -0.24 10.10 -14.99
CA MET A 39 -0.87 8.78 -14.92
C MET A 39 -2.31 8.87 -15.44
N VAL A 40 -2.68 7.96 -16.36
CA VAL A 40 -4.01 7.91 -16.96
C VAL A 40 -4.72 6.60 -16.65
N THR A 41 -4.01 5.46 -16.77
CA THR A 41 -4.57 4.11 -16.58
C THR A 41 -4.20 3.47 -15.26
N HIS A 42 -3.20 4.03 -14.57
CA HIS A 42 -2.72 3.60 -13.26
C HIS A 42 -2.77 4.78 -12.29
N GLU A 43 -2.68 4.49 -11.01
CA GLU A 43 -2.66 5.51 -9.97
C GLU A 43 -1.24 6.05 -9.73
N ALA A 44 -1.15 7.23 -9.13
CA ALA A 44 0.14 7.80 -8.72
C ALA A 44 0.92 6.86 -7.79
N ASP A 45 0.21 6.11 -6.94
CA ASP A 45 0.81 5.15 -6.02
C ASP A 45 1.46 3.97 -6.75
N ASP A 46 0.85 3.50 -7.86
CA ASP A 46 1.45 2.49 -8.73
C ASP A 46 2.74 3.01 -9.36
N ALA A 47 2.73 4.29 -9.83
CA ALA A 47 3.93 4.92 -10.39
C ALA A 47 5.04 5.06 -9.34
N LEU A 48 4.70 5.50 -8.12
CA LEU A 48 5.67 5.59 -7.01
C LEU A 48 6.24 4.21 -6.66
N GLY A 49 5.39 3.18 -6.56
CA GLY A 49 5.83 1.82 -6.29
C GLY A 49 6.72 1.23 -7.38
N ALA A 50 6.37 1.47 -8.65
CA ALA A 50 7.18 1.03 -9.79
C ALA A 50 8.52 1.78 -9.87
N ALA A 51 8.51 3.10 -9.67
CA ALA A 51 9.74 3.89 -9.64
C ALA A 51 10.67 3.47 -8.49
N ALA A 52 10.12 3.20 -7.32
CA ALA A 52 10.88 2.69 -6.18
C ALA A 52 11.52 1.33 -6.50
N ALA A 53 10.79 0.43 -7.18
CA ALA A 53 11.33 -0.87 -7.57
C ALA A 53 12.47 -0.75 -8.60
N VAL A 54 12.34 0.17 -9.58
CA VAL A 54 13.39 0.44 -10.56
C VAL A 54 14.64 1.02 -9.88
N ALA A 55 14.45 2.01 -9.01
CA ALA A 55 15.55 2.64 -8.28
C ALA A 55 16.23 1.67 -7.31
N ASP A 56 15.47 0.80 -6.65
CA ASP A 56 15.99 -0.23 -5.75
C ASP A 56 16.89 -1.25 -6.45
N ALA A 57 16.59 -1.55 -7.71
CA ALA A 57 17.38 -2.46 -8.54
C ALA A 57 18.66 -1.83 -9.11
N ASP A 58 18.83 -0.51 -9.03
CA ASP A 58 20.00 0.20 -9.53
C ASP A 58 21.07 0.32 -8.45
N GLU A 59 22.25 -0.27 -8.69
CA GLU A 59 23.37 -0.27 -7.74
C GLU A 59 23.95 1.12 -7.45
N ARG A 60 23.69 2.12 -8.31
CA ARG A 60 24.11 3.50 -8.12
C ARG A 60 23.26 4.25 -7.10
N VAL A 61 22.07 3.73 -6.79
CA VAL A 61 21.15 4.31 -5.81
C VAL A 61 21.49 3.79 -4.43
N GLU A 62 21.83 4.67 -3.51
CA GLU A 62 22.12 4.30 -2.12
C GLU A 62 20.83 4.11 -1.32
N GLN A 63 19.87 5.00 -1.48
CA GLN A 63 18.60 4.96 -0.76
C GLN A 63 17.45 5.53 -1.63
N VAL A 64 16.27 4.96 -1.46
CA VAL A 64 15.02 5.43 -2.09
C VAL A 64 14.09 5.97 -1.02
N LEU A 65 13.69 7.24 -1.15
CA LEU A 65 12.70 7.85 -0.28
C LEU A 65 11.38 8.01 -1.03
N ILE A 66 10.34 7.28 -0.60
CA ILE A 66 8.98 7.46 -1.09
C ILE A 66 8.30 8.52 -0.23
N VAL A 67 8.19 9.75 -0.75
CA VAL A 67 7.70 10.91 0.02
C VAL A 67 6.18 10.96 -0.01
N THR A 68 5.54 10.20 0.85
CA THR A 68 4.08 10.13 0.97
C THR A 68 3.68 9.69 2.38
N PRO A 69 2.54 10.17 2.93
CA PRO A 69 1.96 9.63 4.16
C PRO A 69 1.11 8.38 3.91
N ASP A 70 0.87 8.00 2.65
CA ASP A 70 -0.05 6.93 2.30
C ASP A 70 0.45 5.56 2.78
N LYS A 71 -0.43 4.85 3.48
CA LYS A 71 -0.10 3.56 4.10
C LYS A 71 0.15 2.44 3.08
N ASP A 72 -0.45 2.55 1.89
CA ASP A 72 -0.32 1.54 0.83
C ASP A 72 1.12 1.44 0.34
N LEU A 73 1.83 2.57 0.30
CA LEU A 73 3.25 2.61 -0.07
C LEU A 73 4.17 1.93 0.96
N GLY A 74 3.66 1.63 2.16
CA GLY A 74 4.38 0.82 3.15
C GLY A 74 4.75 -0.57 2.62
N GLN A 75 3.99 -1.12 1.68
CA GLN A 75 4.33 -2.39 1.01
C GLN A 75 5.59 -2.32 0.14
N CYS A 76 6.06 -1.13 -0.19
CA CYS A 76 7.27 -0.91 -1.00
C CYS A 76 8.54 -0.84 -0.17
N VAL A 77 8.42 -0.67 1.13
CA VAL A 77 9.56 -0.54 2.04
C VAL A 77 10.39 -1.82 2.06
N ARG A 78 11.71 -1.67 2.07
CA ARG A 78 12.69 -2.76 2.11
C ARG A 78 13.91 -2.39 2.95
N GLY A 79 13.99 -2.92 4.16
CA GLY A 79 15.02 -2.57 5.13
C GLY A 79 15.08 -1.06 5.35
N ASP A 80 16.30 -0.53 5.28
CA ASP A 80 16.63 0.90 5.30
C ASP A 80 16.90 1.48 3.91
N ARG A 81 16.90 0.64 2.87
CA ARG A 81 17.22 1.02 1.49
C ARG A 81 16.04 1.68 0.77
N VAL A 82 14.84 1.13 0.91
CA VAL A 82 13.60 1.76 0.41
C VAL A 82 12.76 2.12 1.60
N VAL A 83 12.60 3.40 1.86
CA VAL A 83 11.90 3.91 3.04
C VAL A 83 10.76 4.85 2.63
N GLN A 84 9.74 4.94 3.46
CA GLN A 84 8.68 5.92 3.31
C GLN A 84 8.99 7.14 4.16
N PHE A 85 8.76 8.35 3.63
CA PHE A 85 8.94 9.59 4.37
C PHE A 85 7.62 10.36 4.46
N ASP A 86 7.07 10.45 5.68
CA ASP A 86 5.95 11.34 5.98
C ASP A 86 6.48 12.76 6.22
N ARG A 87 6.39 13.61 5.20
CA ARG A 87 6.87 15.00 5.27
C ARG A 87 6.16 15.83 6.31
N ARG A 88 4.90 15.56 6.63
CA ARG A 88 4.12 16.33 7.61
C ARG A 88 4.59 16.06 9.03
N LYS A 89 4.86 14.78 9.32
CA LYS A 89 5.39 14.34 10.61
C LYS A 89 6.91 14.43 10.70
N ARG A 90 7.60 14.58 9.55
CA ARG A 90 9.05 14.48 9.41
C ARG A 90 9.59 13.13 9.92
N GLU A 91 8.88 12.07 9.60
CA GLU A 91 9.14 10.72 10.06
C GLU A 91 9.54 9.84 8.88
N ILE A 92 10.65 9.13 9.04
CA ILE A 92 11.09 8.08 8.11
C ILE A 92 10.58 6.76 8.67
N LEU A 93 9.92 5.98 7.82
CA LEU A 93 9.45 4.63 8.11
C LEU A 93 10.27 3.66 7.24
N ASP A 94 11.23 3.02 7.87
CA ASP A 94 11.92 1.84 7.38
C ASP A 94 11.09 0.57 7.70
N GLU A 95 11.63 -0.60 7.49
CA GLU A 95 10.91 -1.86 7.74
C GLU A 95 10.51 -2.02 9.22
N GLU A 96 11.38 -1.63 10.15
CA GLU A 96 11.09 -1.65 11.59
C GLU A 96 9.99 -0.64 11.93
N GLY A 97 10.00 0.54 11.33
CA GLY A 97 8.98 1.56 11.44
C GLY A 97 7.61 1.09 10.91
N ILE A 98 7.58 0.38 9.79
CA ILE A 98 6.36 -0.24 9.26
C ILE A 98 5.83 -1.29 10.23
N ILE A 99 6.68 -2.17 10.74
CA ILE A 99 6.29 -3.19 11.72
C ILE A 99 5.78 -2.54 13.01
N ALA A 100 6.46 -1.52 13.51
CA ALA A 100 6.02 -0.79 14.71
C ALA A 100 4.65 -0.11 14.52
N LYS A 101 4.38 0.42 13.32
CA LYS A 101 3.14 1.15 12.99
C LYS A 101 1.95 0.22 12.76
N PHE A 102 2.14 -0.87 12.01
CA PHE A 102 1.05 -1.74 11.55
C PHE A 102 1.03 -3.11 12.25
N GLY A 103 2.09 -3.48 12.95
CA GLY A 103 2.25 -4.79 13.56
C GLY A 103 2.55 -5.91 12.57
N VAL A 104 2.81 -5.57 11.30
CA VAL A 104 3.14 -6.50 10.21
C VAL A 104 4.25 -5.93 9.33
N GLY A 105 5.01 -6.80 8.69
CA GLY A 105 6.03 -6.38 7.73
C GLY A 105 5.45 -5.84 6.42
N PRO A 106 6.27 -5.15 5.61
CA PRO A 106 5.86 -4.54 4.35
C PRO A 106 5.10 -5.49 3.41
N ARG A 107 5.53 -6.73 3.30
CA ARG A 107 4.92 -7.74 2.41
C ARG A 107 3.48 -8.10 2.80
N SER A 108 3.14 -7.95 4.08
CA SER A 108 1.80 -8.25 4.60
C SER A 108 0.86 -7.05 4.59
N ILE A 109 1.33 -5.85 4.19
CA ILE A 109 0.48 -4.64 4.14
C ILE A 109 -0.76 -4.83 3.25
N PRO A 110 -0.66 -5.41 2.02
CA PRO A 110 -1.86 -5.65 1.22
C PRO A 110 -2.87 -6.60 1.89
N ASP A 111 -2.38 -7.67 2.53
CA ASP A 111 -3.22 -8.62 3.27
C ASP A 111 -3.88 -7.96 4.50
N TYR A 112 -3.12 -7.12 5.21
CA TYR A 112 -3.61 -6.32 6.32
C TYR A 112 -4.75 -5.40 5.88
N LEU A 113 -4.57 -4.66 4.79
CA LEU A 113 -5.59 -3.78 4.24
C LEU A 113 -6.81 -4.56 3.72
N GLY A 114 -6.58 -5.73 3.12
CA GLY A 114 -7.66 -6.63 2.71
C GLY A 114 -8.57 -7.06 3.86
N LEU A 115 -8.01 -7.25 5.05
CA LEU A 115 -8.77 -7.59 6.25
C LEU A 115 -9.41 -6.39 6.94
N VAL A 116 -8.66 -5.30 7.12
CA VAL A 116 -9.08 -4.10 7.89
C VAL A 116 -9.90 -3.14 7.07
N GLY A 117 -9.66 -3.11 5.76
CA GLY A 117 -10.22 -2.13 4.84
C GLY A 117 -9.43 -0.83 4.77
N ASP A 118 -9.83 -0.01 3.80
CA ASP A 118 -9.38 1.35 3.63
C ASP A 118 -10.55 2.27 3.29
N SER A 119 -10.92 3.11 4.25
CA SER A 119 -12.03 4.05 4.06
C SER A 119 -11.68 5.18 3.08
N ALA A 120 -10.41 5.54 2.94
CA ALA A 120 -9.96 6.53 1.96
C ALA A 120 -10.12 6.01 0.53
N ASP A 121 -9.90 4.71 0.35
CA ASP A 121 -10.04 4.00 -0.92
C ASP A 121 -11.44 3.40 -1.14
N GLY A 122 -12.32 3.50 -0.14
CA GLY A 122 -13.72 3.12 -0.26
C GLY A 122 -14.03 1.65 -0.04
N PHE A 123 -13.11 0.81 0.44
CA PHE A 123 -13.39 -0.58 0.74
C PHE A 123 -13.36 -0.89 2.25
N PRO A 124 -14.37 -1.63 2.77
CA PRO A 124 -14.61 -1.71 4.23
C PRO A 124 -13.77 -2.76 4.97
N GLY A 125 -13.08 -3.66 4.25
CA GLY A 125 -12.48 -4.84 4.86
C GLY A 125 -13.52 -5.89 5.29
N LEU A 126 -13.12 -6.83 6.14
CA LEU A 126 -14.00 -7.90 6.60
C LEU A 126 -14.68 -7.58 7.94
N PRO A 127 -15.96 -7.91 8.12
CA PRO A 127 -16.69 -7.68 9.37
C PRO A 127 -16.00 -8.33 10.57
N GLY A 128 -15.77 -7.55 11.62
CA GLY A 128 -15.15 -8.00 12.86
C GLY A 128 -13.62 -8.05 12.84
N TRP A 129 -13.00 -7.91 11.67
CA TRP A 129 -11.57 -7.71 11.57
C TRP A 129 -11.24 -6.23 11.80
N GLY A 130 -10.19 -5.99 12.56
CA GLY A 130 -9.68 -4.65 12.82
C GLY A 130 -8.17 -4.70 12.98
N ALA A 131 -7.54 -3.53 13.14
CA ALA A 131 -6.08 -3.41 13.17
C ALA A 131 -5.41 -4.42 14.11
N LYS A 132 -5.91 -4.56 15.34
CA LYS A 132 -5.31 -5.46 16.34
C LYS A 132 -5.42 -6.94 15.98
N SER A 133 -6.55 -7.38 15.44
CA SER A 133 -6.73 -8.78 15.06
C SER A 133 -5.98 -9.11 13.78
N ALA A 134 -6.01 -8.24 12.79
CA ALA A 134 -5.30 -8.43 11.53
C ALA A 134 -3.78 -8.46 11.75
N SER A 135 -3.24 -7.50 12.51
CA SER A 135 -1.81 -7.49 12.81
C SER A 135 -1.38 -8.72 13.62
N ALA A 136 -2.14 -9.13 14.65
CA ALA A 136 -1.79 -10.29 15.45
C ALA A 136 -1.77 -11.59 14.64
N VAL A 137 -2.74 -11.78 13.73
CA VAL A 137 -2.83 -12.98 12.88
C VAL A 137 -1.76 -12.95 11.80
N LEU A 138 -1.61 -11.83 11.09
CA LEU A 138 -0.63 -11.73 10.01
C LEU A 138 0.83 -11.67 10.50
N ALA A 139 1.08 -11.22 11.73
CA ALA A 139 2.41 -11.33 12.34
C ALA A 139 2.86 -12.80 12.50
N VAL A 140 1.93 -13.73 12.65
CA VAL A 140 2.22 -15.17 12.76
C VAL A 140 2.26 -15.83 11.38
N TYR A 141 1.27 -15.52 10.52
CA TYR A 141 1.07 -16.27 9.27
C TYR A 141 1.57 -15.56 8.03
N GLY A 142 1.79 -14.25 8.08
CA GLY A 142 2.30 -13.47 6.95
C GLY A 142 1.23 -13.13 5.91
N HIS A 143 0.59 -14.12 5.31
CA HIS A 143 -0.36 -13.96 4.22
C HIS A 143 -1.71 -14.65 4.49
N LEU A 144 -2.76 -14.23 3.78
CA LEU A 144 -4.12 -14.78 3.93
C LEU A 144 -4.15 -16.29 3.69
N GLU A 145 -3.37 -16.76 2.73
CA GLU A 145 -3.30 -18.18 2.33
C GLU A 145 -2.67 -19.07 3.40
N ASP A 146 -1.81 -18.51 4.25
CA ASP A 146 -1.09 -19.24 5.30
C ASP A 146 -1.91 -19.35 6.59
N ILE A 147 -3.04 -18.63 6.68
CA ILE A 147 -3.92 -18.66 7.86
C ILE A 147 -4.72 -19.99 7.87
N PRO A 148 -4.55 -20.85 8.89
CA PRO A 148 -5.29 -22.11 8.96
C PRO A 148 -6.81 -21.88 8.94
N PRO A 149 -7.59 -22.70 8.21
CA PRO A 149 -9.04 -22.54 8.12
C PRO A 149 -9.76 -22.65 9.45
N ALA A 150 -9.29 -23.53 10.35
CA ALA A 150 -9.92 -23.78 11.62
C ALA A 150 -9.26 -22.93 12.73
N ALA A 151 -10.05 -22.15 13.46
CA ALA A 151 -9.57 -21.32 14.56
C ALA A 151 -8.81 -22.09 15.66
N GLY A 152 -9.10 -23.37 15.85
CA GLY A 152 -8.40 -24.22 16.80
C GLY A 152 -6.94 -24.54 16.43
N GLN A 153 -6.54 -24.22 15.20
CA GLN A 153 -5.17 -24.37 14.70
C GLN A 153 -4.38 -23.05 14.78
N TRP A 154 -5.03 -21.98 15.25
CA TRP A 154 -4.37 -20.67 15.30
C TRP A 154 -3.47 -20.56 16.52
N GLU A 155 -2.19 -20.40 16.28
CA GLU A 155 -1.15 -20.19 17.32
C GLU A 155 -0.86 -18.70 17.54
N VAL A 156 -1.91 -17.89 17.73
CA VAL A 156 -1.82 -16.44 17.90
C VAL A 156 -2.02 -16.07 19.37
N PRO A 157 -0.95 -15.70 20.09
CA PRO A 157 -1.03 -15.40 21.53
C PRO A 157 -1.98 -14.24 21.81
N GLY A 158 -2.85 -14.41 22.82
CA GLY A 158 -3.73 -13.35 23.30
C GLY A 158 -4.86 -12.93 22.34
N LEU A 159 -5.03 -13.59 21.20
CA LEU A 159 -6.11 -13.29 20.26
C LEU A 159 -7.47 -13.66 20.84
N ARG A 160 -8.37 -12.68 20.91
CA ARG A 160 -9.75 -12.90 21.33
C ARG A 160 -10.65 -13.08 20.13
N GLY A 161 -11.64 -13.98 20.23
CA GLY A 161 -12.65 -14.15 19.18
C GLY A 161 -12.15 -14.88 17.93
N ALA A 162 -11.09 -15.68 18.02
CA ALA A 162 -10.51 -16.42 16.91
C ALA A 162 -11.57 -17.22 16.12
N ALA A 163 -12.53 -17.88 16.79
CA ALA A 163 -13.60 -18.62 16.13
C ALA A 163 -14.47 -17.74 15.21
N LYS A 164 -14.83 -16.53 15.65
CA LYS A 164 -15.61 -15.59 14.85
C LYS A 164 -14.79 -15.03 13.68
N LEU A 165 -13.54 -14.67 13.94
CA LEU A 165 -12.62 -14.17 12.90
C LEU A 165 -12.36 -15.20 11.81
N SER A 166 -12.09 -16.46 12.20
CA SER A 166 -11.93 -17.58 11.26
C SER A 166 -13.20 -17.82 10.46
N ALA A 167 -14.37 -17.89 11.10
CA ALA A 167 -15.64 -18.07 10.40
C ALA A 167 -15.91 -16.94 9.38
N THR A 168 -15.64 -15.69 9.75
CA THR A 168 -15.77 -14.55 8.82
C THR A 168 -14.79 -14.67 7.67
N LEU A 169 -13.51 -14.96 7.93
CA LEU A 169 -12.50 -15.12 6.88
C LEU A 169 -12.88 -16.25 5.91
N GLN A 170 -13.29 -17.41 6.43
CA GLN A 170 -13.67 -18.54 5.59
C GLN A 170 -14.90 -18.25 4.72
N SER A 171 -15.91 -17.57 5.28
CA SER A 171 -17.13 -17.23 4.55
C SER A 171 -16.93 -16.11 3.53
N GLN A 172 -15.90 -15.28 3.68
CA GLN A 172 -15.63 -14.11 2.84
C GLN A 172 -14.20 -14.07 2.29
N LEU A 173 -13.58 -15.22 2.12
CA LEU A 173 -12.20 -15.31 1.65
C LEU A 173 -12.00 -14.64 0.27
N GLU A 174 -12.94 -14.86 -0.63
CA GLU A 174 -12.91 -14.23 -1.97
C GLU A 174 -12.94 -12.71 -1.87
N LEU A 175 -13.72 -12.17 -0.92
CA LEU A 175 -13.79 -10.73 -0.69
C LEU A 175 -12.49 -10.19 -0.07
N ALA A 176 -11.88 -10.91 0.88
CA ALA A 176 -10.57 -10.56 1.43
C ALA A 176 -9.49 -10.51 0.35
N VAL A 177 -9.47 -11.53 -0.53
CA VAL A 177 -8.54 -11.60 -1.67
C VAL A 177 -8.80 -10.47 -2.65
N LEU A 178 -10.05 -10.12 -2.92
CA LEU A 178 -10.41 -8.99 -3.77
C LEU A 178 -9.88 -7.68 -3.17
N PHE A 179 -10.12 -7.41 -1.89
CA PHE A 179 -9.63 -6.19 -1.24
C PHE A 179 -8.11 -6.14 -1.17
N ARG A 180 -7.44 -7.26 -0.89
CA ARG A 180 -5.98 -7.36 -1.01
C ARG A 180 -5.49 -7.01 -2.42
N ARG A 181 -6.14 -7.54 -3.45
CA ARG A 181 -5.81 -7.23 -4.84
C ARG A 181 -5.96 -5.74 -5.14
N ILE A 182 -6.98 -5.10 -4.61
CA ILE A 182 -7.21 -3.66 -4.74
C ILE A 182 -6.10 -2.87 -4.04
N ALA A 183 -5.72 -3.27 -2.82
CA ALA A 183 -4.65 -2.64 -2.03
C ALA A 183 -3.24 -2.92 -2.58
N THR A 184 -3.07 -3.92 -3.43
CA THR A 184 -1.76 -4.25 -4.02
C THR A 184 -1.41 -3.27 -5.13
N LEU A 185 -0.24 -2.64 -4.99
CA LEU A 185 0.29 -1.73 -6.00
C LEU A 185 0.84 -2.50 -7.20
N ASP A 186 0.55 -2.01 -8.41
CA ASP A 186 1.18 -2.51 -9.62
C ASP A 186 2.57 -1.88 -9.77
N ARG A 187 3.60 -2.69 -9.51
CA ARG A 187 5.00 -2.26 -9.60
C ARG A 187 5.63 -2.57 -10.96
N ILE A 188 4.88 -3.17 -11.89
CA ILE A 188 5.33 -3.53 -13.23
C ILE A 188 4.45 -2.77 -14.22
N LEU A 189 4.68 -1.47 -14.31
CA LEU A 189 4.01 -0.66 -15.30
C LEU A 189 4.61 -0.98 -16.67
N GLY A 190 3.80 -1.43 -17.61
CA GLY A 190 4.21 -1.84 -18.97
C GLY A 190 4.76 -0.72 -19.85
N GLY A 191 5.16 0.39 -19.27
CA GLY A 191 5.80 1.55 -19.88
C GLY A 191 7.13 1.88 -19.21
N ARG A 192 8.00 2.54 -19.92
CA ARG A 192 9.31 2.95 -19.41
C ARG A 192 9.14 4.14 -18.44
N LEU A 193 9.12 3.85 -17.13
CA LEU A 193 9.37 4.89 -16.15
C LEU A 193 10.86 5.27 -16.24
N THR A 194 11.14 6.51 -16.57
CA THR A 194 12.51 7.04 -16.53
C THR A 194 12.73 7.61 -15.13
N VAL A 195 13.66 7.05 -14.39
CA VAL A 195 14.10 7.56 -13.09
C VAL A 195 15.37 8.37 -13.33
N ASN A 196 15.35 9.66 -13.06
CA ASN A 196 16.55 10.48 -13.07
C ASN A 196 17.25 10.35 -11.71
N ILE A 197 18.46 9.81 -11.73
CA ILE A 197 19.31 9.72 -10.54
C ILE A 197 20.09 11.03 -10.46
N ILE A 198 19.87 11.78 -9.39
CA ILE A 198 20.68 12.97 -9.07
C ILE A 198 21.86 12.50 -8.26
N SER A 199 23.08 12.63 -8.80
CA SER A 199 24.29 12.43 -7.99
C SER A 199 24.49 13.65 -7.10
N SER A 200 24.75 13.43 -5.84
CA SER A 200 25.29 14.45 -4.93
C SER A 200 26.80 14.55 -5.17
N ASP A 201 27.21 15.38 -6.12
CA ASP A 201 28.58 15.86 -6.18
C ASP A 201 28.78 17.03 -5.21
#